data_da617d2259288bd99e5d09d1238af058
#
_entry.id   da617d2259288bd99e5d09d1238af058
#
_cell.length_a   1.000
_cell.length_b   1.000
_cell.length_c   1.000
_cell.angle_alpha   90.00
_cell.angle_beta   90.00
_cell.angle_gamma   90.00
#
_symmetry.space_group_name_H-M   'P 1'
#
loop_
_entity.id
_entity.type
_entity.pdbx_description
1 polymer ?
#
loop_
_entity_poly.entity_id
_entity_poly.type
_entity_poly.pdbx_seq_one_letter_code
_entity_poly.pdbx_strand_id
1 'polypeptide(L)'
;CIFFIVALAYYFADYIKKFCKEIYIVTSVISLMSIIHTIYLLNGYSISYLVGLKQFMRAIDSGAMGGAFFILVMYMGVFDMKYKVSKRLRMNRGELSIIACIFTIPHNTHYFFAFLLNSKNIVKMSGIPLWTNLMMFSAGVFAIGIMLPLFVTSFRLIRKKMTGKKWKSLQEFAYIFYAMVFVQV
;
A
#
# COMPACT_ATOMS: atom_id res chain seq x y z
N CYS A 1 -3.15 -0.17 14.14
CA CYS A 1 -2.18 -0.06 13.04
C CYS A 1 -1.86 1.41 12.72
N ILE A 2 -2.87 2.24 12.39
CA ILE A 2 -2.63 3.64 11.93
C ILE A 2 -1.92 4.51 12.97
N PHE A 3 -2.30 4.48 14.24
CA PHE A 3 -1.65 5.26 15.31
C PHE A 3 -0.17 4.91 15.46
N PHE A 4 0.17 3.63 15.35
CA PHE A 4 1.55 3.15 15.39
C PHE A 4 2.35 3.71 14.22
N ILE A 5 1.80 3.67 12.99
CA ILE A 5 2.43 4.18 11.79
C ILE A 5 2.62 5.71 11.87
N VAL A 6 1.63 6.45 12.38
CA VAL A 6 1.74 7.91 12.59
C VAL A 6 2.85 8.24 13.59
N ALA A 7 2.91 7.53 14.72
CA ALA A 7 3.96 7.71 15.72
C ALA A 7 5.34 7.39 15.11
N LEU A 8 5.46 6.26 14.40
CA LEU A 8 6.70 5.86 13.73
C LEU A 8 7.15 6.91 12.71
N ALA A 9 6.23 7.38 11.85
CA ALA A 9 6.52 8.41 10.84
C ALA A 9 6.93 9.75 11.47
N TYR A 10 6.38 10.10 12.63
CA TYR A 10 6.72 11.33 13.34
C TYR A 10 8.06 11.26 14.04
N TYR A 11 8.28 10.22 14.86
CA TYR A 11 9.50 10.10 15.67
C TYR A 11 10.72 9.80 14.79
N PHE A 12 10.57 8.96 13.77
CA PHE A 12 11.66 8.56 12.86
C PHE A 12 11.71 9.36 11.56
N ALA A 13 11.06 10.54 11.50
CA ALA A 13 11.00 11.35 10.29
C ALA A 13 12.37 11.64 9.67
N ASP A 14 13.38 11.99 10.48
CA ASP A 14 14.73 12.32 10.03
C ASP A 14 15.49 11.05 9.54
N TYR A 15 15.28 9.91 10.23
CA TYR A 15 15.82 8.60 9.84
C TYR A 15 15.22 8.11 8.52
N ILE A 16 13.92 8.22 8.34
CA ILE A 16 13.23 7.84 7.10
C ILE A 16 13.83 8.61 5.92
N LYS A 17 14.10 9.89 6.09
CA LYS A 17 14.68 10.73 5.05
C LYS A 17 16.14 10.40 4.77
N LYS A 18 16.93 10.09 5.81
CA LYS A 18 18.36 9.77 5.71
C LYS A 18 18.60 8.39 5.11
N PHE A 19 17.85 7.39 5.57
CA PHE A 19 18.00 5.97 5.22
C PHE A 19 16.87 5.45 4.32
N CYS A 20 16.32 6.31 3.43
CA CYS A 20 15.18 5.95 2.60
C CYS A 20 15.46 4.72 1.69
N LYS A 21 16.68 4.57 1.16
CA LYS A 21 17.04 3.44 0.30
C LYS A 21 17.04 2.12 1.06
N GLU A 22 17.65 2.12 2.24
CA GLU A 22 17.73 0.96 3.12
C GLU A 22 16.34 0.52 3.57
N ILE A 23 15.47 1.49 3.92
CA ILE A 23 14.08 1.22 4.29
C ILE A 23 13.31 0.62 3.11
N TYR A 24 13.51 1.12 1.87
CA TYR A 24 12.88 0.54 0.68
C TYR A 24 13.35 -0.90 0.43
N ILE A 25 14.62 -1.20 0.64
CA ILE A 25 15.15 -2.56 0.50
C ILE A 25 14.50 -3.47 1.56
N VAL A 26 14.51 -3.07 2.82
CA VAL A 26 13.93 -3.86 3.92
C VAL A 26 12.43 -4.10 3.70
N THR A 27 11.66 -3.06 3.37
CA THR A 27 10.22 -3.20 3.09
C THR A 27 9.95 -4.06 1.87
N SER A 28 10.80 -3.99 0.83
CA SER A 28 10.69 -4.84 -0.36
C SER A 28 10.99 -6.31 -0.04
N VAL A 29 11.99 -6.59 0.79
CA VAL A 29 12.29 -7.96 1.24
C VAL A 29 11.11 -8.52 2.05
N ILE A 30 10.55 -7.74 2.98
CA ILE A 30 9.37 -8.16 3.76
C ILE A 30 8.18 -8.45 2.85
N SER A 31 7.93 -7.58 1.85
CA SER A 31 6.86 -7.78 0.88
C SER A 31 7.08 -9.02 0.02
N LEU A 32 8.31 -9.29 -0.39
CA LEU A 32 8.66 -10.50 -1.13
C LEU A 32 8.43 -11.77 -0.29
N MET A 33 8.81 -11.76 0.99
CA MET A 33 8.54 -12.86 1.92
C MET A 33 7.03 -13.10 2.07
N SER A 34 6.21 -12.04 2.14
CA SER A 34 4.76 -12.13 2.18
C SER A 34 4.17 -12.73 0.90
N ILE A 35 4.69 -12.37 -0.28
CA ILE A 35 4.28 -12.99 -1.56
C ILE A 35 4.62 -14.48 -1.59
N ILE A 36 5.84 -14.85 -1.19
CA ILE A 36 6.25 -16.27 -1.10
C ILE A 36 5.32 -17.02 -0.15
N HIS A 37 5.02 -16.45 1.03
CA HIS A 37 4.08 -17.02 1.98
C HIS A 37 2.69 -17.24 1.36
N THR A 38 2.17 -16.26 0.63
CA THR A 38 0.90 -16.36 -0.10
C THR A 38 0.90 -17.53 -1.09
N ILE A 39 1.98 -17.68 -1.87
CA ILE A 39 2.13 -18.79 -2.82
C ILE A 39 2.10 -20.14 -2.11
N TYR A 40 2.77 -20.27 -0.96
CA TYR A 40 2.75 -21.49 -0.15
C TYR A 40 1.34 -21.81 0.35
N LEU A 41 0.60 -20.80 0.85
CA LEU A 41 -0.79 -20.99 1.31
C LEU A 41 -1.72 -21.42 0.16
N LEU A 42 -1.58 -20.83 -1.02
CA LEU A 42 -2.39 -21.17 -2.19
C LEU A 42 -2.13 -22.61 -2.68
N ASN A 43 -0.94 -23.16 -2.43
CA ASN A 43 -0.60 -24.56 -2.71
C ASN A 43 -1.01 -25.53 -1.59
N GLY A 44 -1.74 -25.08 -0.57
CA GLY A 44 -2.24 -25.92 0.53
C GLY A 44 -1.24 -26.18 1.65
N TYR A 45 -0.07 -25.55 1.64
CA TYR A 45 0.91 -25.66 2.72
C TYR A 45 0.56 -24.71 3.86
N SER A 46 0.62 -25.18 5.10
CA SER A 46 0.47 -24.35 6.30
C SER A 46 1.83 -24.09 6.94
N ILE A 47 2.16 -22.83 7.17
CA ILE A 47 3.38 -22.44 7.89
C ILE A 47 3.00 -22.01 9.30
N SER A 48 3.62 -22.65 10.31
CA SER A 48 3.43 -22.27 11.71
C SER A 48 4.38 -21.12 12.05
N TYR A 49 3.82 -19.96 12.40
CA TYR A 49 4.57 -18.79 12.83
C TYR A 49 4.41 -18.54 14.32
N LEU A 50 5.40 -17.87 14.91
CA LEU A 50 5.21 -17.21 16.21
C LEU A 50 4.01 -16.24 16.13
N VAL A 51 3.23 -16.15 17.23
CA VAL A 51 1.95 -15.42 17.25
C VAL A 51 2.08 -13.98 16.74
N GLY A 52 3.11 -13.25 17.14
CA GLY A 52 3.33 -11.86 16.72
C GLY A 52 3.67 -11.74 15.24
N LEU A 53 4.51 -12.62 14.69
CA LEU A 53 4.88 -12.65 13.29
C LEU A 53 3.69 -13.00 12.41
N LYS A 54 2.83 -13.92 12.84
CA LYS A 54 1.59 -14.29 12.15
C LYS A 54 0.66 -13.08 12.00
N GLN A 55 0.49 -12.29 13.06
CA GLN A 55 -0.36 -11.09 13.00
C GLN A 55 0.22 -10.02 12.08
N PHE A 56 1.54 -9.83 12.08
CA PHE A 56 2.23 -8.90 11.22
C PHE A 56 2.10 -9.29 9.74
N MET A 57 2.35 -10.55 9.38
CA MET A 57 2.18 -11.06 8.03
C MET A 57 0.73 -10.93 7.56
N ARG A 58 -0.25 -11.27 8.43
CA ARG A 58 -1.67 -11.08 8.13
C ARG A 58 -2.02 -9.60 7.85
N ALA A 59 -1.43 -8.64 8.57
CA ALA A 59 -1.66 -7.21 8.33
C ALA A 59 -1.13 -6.75 6.96
N ILE A 60 -0.08 -7.39 6.45
CA ILE A 60 0.45 -7.13 5.10
C ILE A 60 -0.46 -7.78 4.05
N ASP A 61 -0.75 -9.07 4.19
CA ASP A 61 -1.55 -9.85 3.23
C ASP A 61 -2.98 -9.30 3.09
N SER A 62 -3.58 -8.82 4.18
CA SER A 62 -4.90 -8.17 4.16
C SER A 62 -4.91 -6.75 3.57
N GLY A 63 -3.73 -6.17 3.29
CA GLY A 63 -3.61 -4.78 2.82
C GLY A 63 -3.74 -3.73 3.92
N ALA A 64 -3.98 -4.12 5.18
CA ALA A 64 -4.15 -3.18 6.30
C ALA A 64 -2.91 -2.32 6.55
N MET A 65 -1.71 -2.87 6.32
CA MET A 65 -0.47 -2.12 6.46
C MET A 65 -0.34 -1.06 5.36
N GLY A 66 -0.47 -1.45 4.09
CA GLY A 66 -0.41 -0.54 2.95
C GLY A 66 -1.50 0.54 3.02
N GLY A 67 -2.74 0.13 3.34
CA GLY A 67 -3.88 1.03 3.53
C GLY A 67 -3.66 2.08 4.61
N ALA A 68 -3.09 1.70 5.76
CA ALA A 68 -2.79 2.63 6.84
C ALA A 68 -1.72 3.68 6.45
N PHE A 69 -0.69 3.27 5.68
CA PHE A 69 0.26 4.22 5.10
C PHE A 69 -0.40 5.14 4.06
N PHE A 70 -1.27 4.64 3.20
CA PHE A 70 -2.00 5.47 2.23
C PHE A 70 -2.92 6.48 2.91
N ILE A 71 -3.65 6.08 3.94
CA ILE A 71 -4.49 6.98 4.73
C ILE A 71 -3.63 8.10 5.32
N LEU A 72 -2.48 7.77 5.92
CA LEU A 72 -1.57 8.78 6.47
C LEU A 72 -1.10 9.75 5.37
N VAL A 73 -0.63 9.24 4.24
CA VAL A 73 -0.14 10.04 3.10
C VAL A 73 -1.23 10.97 2.55
N MET A 74 -2.48 10.49 2.49
CA MET A 74 -3.64 11.29 2.08
C MET A 74 -3.87 12.47 3.03
N TYR A 75 -3.98 12.20 4.32
CA TYR A 75 -4.22 13.24 5.33
C TYR A 75 -3.07 14.24 5.44
N MET A 76 -1.81 13.83 5.20
CA MET A 76 -0.68 14.76 5.12
C MET A 76 -0.85 15.86 4.07
N GLY A 77 -1.66 15.62 3.03
CA GLY A 77 -2.00 16.63 2.01
C GLY A 77 -2.91 17.73 2.52
N VAL A 78 -3.74 17.43 3.53
CA VAL A 78 -4.80 18.31 4.04
C VAL A 78 -4.40 18.99 5.36
N PHE A 79 -3.44 18.43 6.09
CA PHE A 79 -3.01 18.98 7.38
C PHE A 79 -2.52 20.42 7.29
N ASP A 80 -2.98 21.25 8.22
CA ASP A 80 -2.53 22.65 8.34
C ASP A 80 -1.04 22.72 8.68
N MET A 81 -0.29 23.45 7.87
CA MET A 81 1.15 23.63 8.00
C MET A 81 1.57 24.54 9.16
N LYS A 82 0.62 25.10 9.90
CA LYS A 82 0.93 25.86 11.14
C LYS A 82 1.54 24.97 12.21
N TYR A 83 1.11 23.70 12.29
CA TYR A 83 1.57 22.77 13.33
C TYR A 83 2.91 22.13 13.00
N LYS A 84 3.82 22.05 13.98
CA LYS A 84 5.12 21.39 13.85
C LYS A 84 5.00 19.91 13.43
N VAL A 85 3.99 19.22 13.96
CA VAL A 85 3.70 17.81 13.63
C VAL A 85 3.40 17.66 12.15
N SER A 86 2.52 18.50 11.60
CA SER A 86 2.13 18.48 10.19
C SER A 86 3.33 18.72 9.26
N LYS A 87 4.17 19.71 9.60
CA LYS A 87 5.41 19.98 8.85
C LYS A 87 6.34 18.79 8.84
N ARG A 88 6.56 18.17 10.00
CA ARG A 88 7.48 17.03 10.17
C ARG A 88 7.00 15.79 9.40
N LEU A 89 5.72 15.46 9.50
CA LEU A 89 5.14 14.36 8.75
C LEU A 89 5.21 14.60 7.23
N ARG A 90 4.85 15.81 6.77
CA ARG A 90 4.81 16.15 5.34
C ARG A 90 6.19 16.10 4.66
N MET A 91 7.28 16.26 5.42
CA MET A 91 8.64 16.11 4.87
C MET A 91 8.89 14.73 4.21
N ASN A 92 8.26 13.69 4.74
CA ASN A 92 8.45 12.30 4.31
C ASN A 92 7.27 11.75 3.51
N ARG A 93 6.37 12.62 3.02
CA ARG A 93 5.19 12.17 2.28
C ARG A 93 5.53 11.31 1.07
N GLY A 94 6.59 11.66 0.32
CA GLY A 94 7.04 10.89 -0.84
C GLY A 94 7.59 9.52 -0.45
N GLU A 95 8.42 9.47 0.56
CA GLU A 95 9.03 8.25 1.09
C GLU A 95 7.96 7.30 1.64
N LEU A 96 7.01 7.83 2.40
CA LEU A 96 5.92 7.04 2.96
C LEU A 96 4.95 6.54 1.88
N SER A 97 4.74 7.30 0.80
CA SER A 97 3.92 6.83 -0.33
C SER A 97 4.58 5.66 -1.07
N ILE A 98 5.91 5.66 -1.19
CA ILE A 98 6.65 4.54 -1.78
C ILE A 98 6.53 3.29 -0.90
N ILE A 99 6.69 3.43 0.42
CA ILE A 99 6.51 2.34 1.38
C ILE A 99 5.08 1.78 1.34
N ALA A 100 4.06 2.66 1.26
CA ALA A 100 2.67 2.26 1.12
C ALA A 100 2.46 1.39 -0.13
N CYS A 101 2.99 1.81 -1.28
CA CYS A 101 2.90 1.04 -2.52
C CYS A 101 3.59 -0.33 -2.38
N ILE A 102 4.80 -0.40 -1.79
CA ILE A 102 5.54 -1.65 -1.59
C ILE A 102 4.72 -2.61 -0.72
N PHE A 103 4.14 -2.17 0.40
CA PHE A 103 3.32 -3.02 1.27
C PHE A 103 1.96 -3.40 0.68
N THR A 104 1.51 -2.74 -0.37
CA THR A 104 0.26 -3.08 -1.07
C THR A 104 0.47 -4.16 -2.13
N ILE A 105 1.70 -4.35 -2.62
CA ILE A 105 2.01 -5.37 -3.64
C ILE A 105 1.60 -6.80 -3.19
N PRO A 106 1.94 -7.30 -1.99
CA PRO A 106 1.53 -8.63 -1.53
C PRO A 106 0.02 -8.81 -1.52
N HIS A 107 -0.72 -7.82 -1.01
CA HIS A 107 -2.18 -7.81 -0.99
C HIS A 107 -2.77 -7.93 -2.40
N ASN A 108 -2.32 -7.10 -3.33
CA ASN A 108 -2.77 -7.13 -4.71
C ASN A 108 -2.45 -8.48 -5.38
N THR A 109 -1.25 -9.03 -5.13
CA THR A 109 -0.81 -10.32 -5.64
C THR A 109 -1.69 -11.45 -5.10
N HIS A 110 -1.98 -11.44 -3.79
CA HIS A 110 -2.85 -12.43 -3.15
C HIS A 110 -4.23 -12.46 -3.79
N TYR A 111 -4.91 -11.32 -3.88
CA TYR A 111 -6.26 -11.23 -4.43
C TYR A 111 -6.31 -11.53 -5.92
N PHE A 112 -5.30 -11.11 -6.68
CA PHE A 112 -5.20 -11.39 -8.10
C PHE A 112 -5.12 -12.91 -8.37
N PHE A 113 -4.22 -13.62 -7.69
CA PHE A 113 -4.11 -15.08 -7.84
C PHE A 113 -5.30 -15.82 -7.25
N ALA A 114 -5.82 -15.41 -6.10
CA ALA A 114 -7.02 -15.99 -5.52
C ALA A 114 -8.22 -15.91 -6.49
N PHE A 115 -8.40 -14.76 -7.13
CA PHE A 115 -9.46 -14.56 -8.13
C PHE A 115 -9.25 -15.43 -9.36
N LEU A 116 -8.04 -15.48 -9.93
CA LEU A 116 -7.75 -16.27 -11.15
C LEU A 116 -7.90 -17.77 -10.90
N LEU A 117 -7.34 -18.28 -9.80
CA LEU A 117 -7.31 -19.72 -9.51
C LEU A 117 -8.66 -20.24 -9.00
N ASN A 118 -9.43 -19.41 -8.29
CA ASN A 118 -10.67 -19.82 -7.64
C ASN A 118 -11.92 -19.13 -8.22
N SER A 119 -11.86 -18.58 -9.43
CA SER A 119 -12.96 -17.83 -10.05
C SER A 119 -14.31 -18.58 -10.03
N LYS A 120 -14.29 -19.90 -10.22
CA LYS A 120 -15.49 -20.76 -10.18
C LYS A 120 -16.09 -20.92 -8.77
N ASN A 121 -15.27 -20.80 -7.71
CA ASN A 121 -15.67 -21.01 -6.32
C ASN A 121 -15.65 -19.73 -5.48
N ILE A 122 -15.37 -18.58 -6.09
CA ILE A 122 -15.13 -17.33 -5.38
C ILE A 122 -16.33 -16.92 -4.51
N VAL A 123 -17.55 -17.17 -4.99
CA VAL A 123 -18.78 -16.89 -4.23
C VAL A 123 -18.89 -17.76 -2.97
N LYS A 124 -18.49 -19.04 -3.06
CA LYS A 124 -18.49 -19.95 -1.91
C LYS A 124 -17.41 -19.59 -0.90
N MET A 125 -16.24 -19.12 -1.37
CA MET A 125 -15.10 -18.77 -0.52
C MET A 125 -15.29 -17.42 0.17
N SER A 126 -15.82 -16.43 -0.53
CA SER A 126 -15.99 -15.06 -0.02
C SER A 126 -17.32 -14.87 0.72
N GLY A 127 -18.33 -15.70 0.45
CA GLY A 127 -19.72 -15.47 0.92
C GLY A 127 -20.40 -14.26 0.28
N ILE A 128 -19.77 -13.62 -0.71
CA ILE A 128 -20.20 -12.38 -1.36
C ILE A 128 -20.74 -12.71 -2.76
N PRO A 129 -21.81 -12.05 -3.24
CA PRO A 129 -22.35 -12.26 -4.59
C PRO A 129 -21.29 -12.06 -5.68
N LEU A 130 -21.41 -12.80 -6.80
CA LEU A 130 -20.45 -12.74 -7.90
C LEU A 130 -20.25 -11.31 -8.44
N TRP A 131 -21.32 -10.55 -8.58
CA TRP A 131 -21.27 -9.16 -9.05
C TRP A 131 -20.40 -8.27 -8.16
N THR A 132 -20.56 -8.38 -6.85
CA THR A 132 -19.77 -7.61 -5.89
C THR A 132 -18.30 -8.01 -5.97
N ASN A 133 -17.98 -9.31 -6.07
CA ASN A 133 -16.61 -9.79 -6.26
C ASN A 133 -16.00 -9.23 -7.56
N LEU A 134 -16.74 -9.21 -8.67
CA LEU A 134 -16.29 -8.65 -9.93
C LEU A 134 -16.06 -7.14 -9.84
N MET A 135 -16.96 -6.40 -9.18
CA MET A 135 -16.80 -4.95 -8.96
C MET A 135 -15.55 -4.66 -8.11
N MET A 136 -15.36 -5.39 -7.02
CA MET A 136 -14.17 -5.22 -6.15
C MET A 136 -12.88 -5.54 -6.91
N PHE A 137 -12.86 -6.62 -7.69
CA PHE A 137 -11.71 -7.00 -8.50
C PHE A 137 -11.40 -5.96 -9.58
N SER A 138 -12.41 -5.51 -10.33
CA SER A 138 -12.24 -4.50 -11.38
C SER A 138 -11.78 -3.15 -10.80
N ALA A 139 -12.33 -2.73 -9.67
CA ALA A 139 -11.90 -1.53 -8.95
C ALA A 139 -10.43 -1.66 -8.50
N GLY A 140 -10.01 -2.85 -8.04
CA GLY A 140 -8.63 -3.14 -7.67
C GLY A 140 -7.65 -3.06 -8.84
N VAL A 141 -7.99 -3.67 -9.96
CA VAL A 141 -7.17 -3.60 -11.19
C VAL A 141 -7.03 -2.14 -11.66
N PHE A 142 -8.12 -1.38 -11.64
CA PHE A 142 -8.11 0.04 -12.01
C PHE A 142 -7.28 0.88 -11.03
N ALA A 143 -7.40 0.62 -9.72
CA ALA A 143 -6.60 1.27 -8.67
C ALA A 143 -5.10 1.01 -8.87
N ILE A 144 -4.70 -0.24 -9.19
CA ILE A 144 -3.30 -0.59 -9.49
C ILE A 144 -2.81 0.20 -10.71
N GLY A 145 -3.62 0.30 -11.77
CA GLY A 145 -3.29 1.07 -12.98
C GLY A 145 -2.97 2.53 -12.69
N ILE A 146 -3.70 3.16 -11.74
CA ILE A 146 -3.42 4.53 -11.28
C ILE A 146 -2.24 4.56 -10.32
N MET A 147 -2.11 3.58 -9.44
CA MET A 147 -1.05 3.51 -8.43
C MET A 147 0.35 3.44 -9.08
N LEU A 148 0.51 2.66 -10.15
CA LEU A 148 1.81 2.46 -10.78
C LEU A 148 2.49 3.76 -11.25
N PRO A 149 1.85 4.64 -12.05
CA PRO A 149 2.47 5.92 -12.44
C PRO A 149 2.71 6.85 -11.25
N LEU A 150 1.81 6.84 -10.24
CA LEU A 150 2.02 7.61 -9.01
C LEU A 150 3.22 7.11 -8.21
N PHE A 151 3.39 5.79 -8.11
CA PHE A 151 4.54 5.14 -7.46
C PHE A 151 5.85 5.50 -8.15
N VAL A 152 5.92 5.30 -9.48
CA VAL A 152 7.12 5.57 -10.26
C VAL A 152 7.53 7.05 -10.16
N THR A 153 6.57 7.97 -10.23
CA THR A 153 6.86 9.42 -10.16
C THR A 153 7.08 9.95 -8.74
N SER A 154 6.88 9.13 -7.71
CA SER A 154 7.24 9.46 -6.33
C SER A 154 8.75 9.38 -6.10
N PHE A 155 9.48 8.60 -6.91
CA PHE A 155 10.94 8.54 -6.82
C PHE A 155 11.59 9.87 -7.24
N ARG A 156 12.53 10.38 -6.44
CA ARG A 156 13.21 11.67 -6.66
C ARG A 156 13.90 11.76 -8.01
N LEU A 157 14.46 10.64 -8.50
CA LEU A 157 15.16 10.60 -9.79
C LEU A 157 14.22 10.88 -10.96
N ILE A 158 13.01 10.35 -10.91
CA ILE A 158 11.99 10.52 -11.97
C ILE A 158 11.31 11.87 -11.83
N ARG A 159 10.95 12.24 -10.59
CA ARG A 159 10.33 13.53 -10.29
C ARG A 159 11.18 14.72 -10.77
N LYS A 160 12.52 14.66 -10.63
CA LYS A 160 13.44 15.72 -11.10
C LYS A 160 13.40 15.92 -12.63
N LYS A 161 13.02 14.88 -13.38
CA LYS A 161 12.89 14.95 -14.86
C LYS A 161 11.56 15.54 -15.33
N MET A 162 10.60 15.72 -14.41
CA MET A 162 9.26 16.25 -14.72
C MET A 162 9.17 17.73 -14.37
N THR A 163 8.39 18.48 -15.16
CA THR A 163 8.02 19.84 -14.77
C THR A 163 7.07 19.80 -13.59
N GLY A 164 7.17 20.77 -12.67
CA GLY A 164 6.34 20.80 -11.45
C GLY A 164 4.83 20.78 -11.76
N LYS A 165 4.41 21.42 -12.87
CA LYS A 165 3.01 21.43 -13.32
C LYS A 165 2.53 20.04 -13.73
N LYS A 166 3.29 19.31 -14.55
CA LYS A 166 2.97 17.94 -14.98
C LYS A 166 2.95 16.97 -13.79
N TRP A 167 3.92 17.10 -12.90
CA TRP A 167 3.97 16.27 -11.70
C TRP A 167 2.75 16.50 -10.79
N LYS A 168 2.35 17.77 -10.58
CA LYS A 168 1.18 18.11 -9.76
C LYS A 168 -0.11 17.55 -10.36
N SER A 169 -0.32 17.72 -11.66
CA SER A 169 -1.49 17.18 -12.36
C SER A 169 -1.58 15.65 -12.24
N LEU A 170 -0.42 14.95 -12.36
CA LEU A 170 -0.40 13.50 -12.15
C LEU A 170 -0.76 13.11 -10.71
N GLN A 171 -0.29 13.88 -9.72
CA GLN A 171 -0.61 13.61 -8.30
C GLN A 171 -2.10 13.83 -7.97
N GLU A 172 -2.85 14.56 -8.79
CA GLU A 172 -4.30 14.72 -8.62
C GLU A 172 -5.05 13.39 -8.85
N PHE A 173 -4.52 12.47 -9.66
CA PHE A 173 -5.06 11.11 -9.80
C PHE A 173 -5.01 10.30 -8.50
N ALA A 174 -4.22 10.71 -7.51
CA ALA A 174 -4.23 10.09 -6.19
C ALA A 174 -5.62 10.15 -5.52
N TYR A 175 -6.41 11.19 -5.79
CA TYR A 175 -7.77 11.28 -5.25
C TYR A 175 -8.69 10.20 -5.83
N ILE A 176 -8.55 9.88 -7.12
CA ILE A 176 -9.30 8.78 -7.75
C ILE A 176 -8.84 7.44 -7.18
N PHE A 177 -7.53 7.26 -7.01
CA PHE A 177 -6.97 6.07 -6.36
C PHE A 177 -7.55 5.86 -4.95
N TYR A 178 -7.59 6.91 -4.11
CA TYR A 178 -8.17 6.81 -2.78
C TYR A 178 -9.66 6.48 -2.81
N ALA A 179 -10.42 7.08 -3.74
CA ALA A 179 -11.83 6.75 -3.92
C ALA A 179 -12.02 5.27 -4.26
N MET A 180 -11.17 4.70 -5.14
CA MET A 180 -11.22 3.26 -5.45
C MET A 180 -10.89 2.38 -4.25
N VAL A 181 -9.90 2.76 -3.43
CA VAL A 181 -9.57 2.05 -2.19
C VAL A 181 -10.78 2.04 -1.23
N PHE A 182 -11.50 3.15 -1.09
CA PHE A 182 -12.72 3.19 -0.27
C PHE A 182 -13.86 2.32 -0.81
N VAL A 183 -13.95 2.14 -2.11
CA VAL A 183 -14.97 1.25 -2.72
C VAL A 183 -14.64 -0.22 -2.45
N GLN A 184 -13.38 -0.57 -2.21
CA GLN A 184 -12.92 -1.94 -1.95
C GLN A 184 -13.07 -2.37 -0.48
N VAL A 185 -13.25 -1.45 0.45
CA VAL A 185 -13.38 -1.70 1.90
C VAL A 185 -14.83 -1.77 2.31
#